data_1244d081fa3995fd7a3204bd72900dda
#
_entry.id   1244d081fa3995fd7a3204bd72900dda
#
_cell.length_a   1.000
_cell.length_b   1.000
_cell.length_c   1.000
_cell.angle_alpha   90.00
_cell.angle_beta   90.00
_cell.angle_gamma   90.00
#
_symmetry.space_group_name_H-M   'P 1'
#
loop_
_entity.id
_entity.type
_entity.pdbx_description
1 polymer ?
#
loop_
_entity_poly.entity_id
_entity_poly.type
_entity_poly.pdbx_seq_one_letter_code
_entity_poly.pdbx_strand_id
1 'polypeptide(L)'
;MISGFPSNARNTRIMYDNNLISLDEANHILIFSHFSNPIFVLTTVGVFFFNYESVGIILLIAHYLSNFILGFLCRGKIKISPNSKNNLCIEDKSFGGVFIDAIRKAIDTILLICGIVVINLLLSSIVTNTFNFNVYNSVLVKGLFEITIGIDAISKIDLSLRFKMIITSCFLAFGGLSVHMQVYSQIVNTK
;
A
#
# COMPACT_ATOMS: atom_id res chain seq x y z
N MET A 1 -6.97 3.48 8.45
CA MET A 1 -6.15 2.29 8.80
C MET A 1 -6.67 0.98 8.18
N ILE A 2 -7.95 0.74 8.01
CA ILE A 2 -8.50 -0.57 7.55
C ILE A 2 -8.34 -0.78 6.03
N SER A 3 -8.36 0.28 5.23
CA SER A 3 -8.40 0.16 3.75
C SER A 3 -7.05 -0.05 3.06
N GLY A 4 -5.93 0.14 3.77
CA GLY A 4 -4.60 -0.01 3.16
C GLY A 4 -4.28 1.02 2.06
N PHE A 5 -3.15 0.82 1.38
CA PHE A 5 -2.79 1.64 0.21
C PHE A 5 -3.65 1.26 -1.02
N PRO A 6 -3.93 2.18 -1.96
CA PRO A 6 -3.58 3.60 -1.94
C PRO A 6 -4.60 4.48 -1.21
N SER A 7 -5.65 3.91 -0.60
CA SER A 7 -6.76 4.65 0.01
C SER A 7 -6.30 5.58 1.13
N ASN A 8 -5.30 5.17 1.90
CA ASN A 8 -4.73 6.01 2.97
C ASN A 8 -4.11 7.29 2.40
N ALA A 9 -3.35 7.19 1.30
CA ALA A 9 -2.75 8.34 0.63
C ALA A 9 -3.83 9.30 0.10
N ARG A 10 -4.89 8.77 -0.51
CA ARG A 10 -6.03 9.55 -0.98
C ARG A 10 -6.74 10.29 0.15
N ASN A 11 -7.00 9.61 1.28
CA ASN A 11 -7.65 10.23 2.42
C ASN A 11 -6.78 11.33 3.04
N THR A 12 -5.47 11.10 3.18
CA THR A 12 -4.51 12.09 3.64
C THR A 12 -4.50 13.31 2.74
N ARG A 13 -4.53 13.11 1.42
CA ARG A 13 -4.63 14.20 0.46
C ARG A 13 -5.92 14.99 0.62
N ILE A 14 -7.07 14.32 0.72
CA ILE A 14 -8.37 15.01 0.93
C ILE A 14 -8.32 15.88 2.19
N MET A 15 -7.71 15.40 3.27
CA MET A 15 -7.54 16.18 4.50
C MET A 15 -6.64 17.41 4.27
N TYR A 16 -5.55 17.26 3.52
CA TYR A 16 -4.64 18.35 3.17
C TYR A 16 -5.31 19.38 2.25
N ASP A 17 -5.97 18.96 1.18
CA ASP A 17 -6.65 19.85 0.21
C ASP A 17 -7.79 20.66 0.88
N ASN A 18 -8.43 20.10 1.92
CA ASN A 18 -9.43 20.79 2.73
C ASN A 18 -8.83 21.62 3.89
N ASN A 19 -7.51 21.80 3.94
CA ASN A 19 -6.80 22.54 4.99
C ASN A 19 -7.06 22.00 6.42
N LEU A 20 -7.41 20.72 6.57
CA LEU A 20 -7.60 20.06 7.87
C LEU A 20 -6.27 19.68 8.52
N ILE A 21 -5.24 19.47 7.72
CA ILE A 21 -3.88 19.15 8.15
C ILE A 21 -2.87 19.95 7.35
N SER A 22 -1.73 20.25 7.95
CA SER A 22 -0.58 20.85 7.28
C SER A 22 0.15 19.85 6.37
N LEU A 23 1.03 20.36 5.52
CA LEU A 23 1.88 19.50 4.67
C LEU A 23 2.78 18.59 5.53
N ASP A 24 3.33 19.10 6.63
CA ASP A 24 4.18 18.32 7.54
C ASP A 24 3.39 17.18 8.21
N GLU A 25 2.16 17.46 8.62
CA GLU A 25 1.25 16.45 9.19
C GLU A 25 0.84 15.41 8.13
N ALA A 26 0.55 15.83 6.90
CA ALA A 26 0.22 14.94 5.79
C ALA A 26 1.40 14.00 5.46
N ASN A 27 2.62 14.53 5.34
CA ASN A 27 3.82 13.73 5.12
C ASN A 27 4.05 12.74 6.26
N HIS A 28 3.82 13.16 7.49
CA HIS A 28 3.98 12.30 8.65
C HIS A 28 2.94 11.15 8.66
N ILE A 29 1.68 11.45 8.38
CA ILE A 29 0.64 10.42 8.26
C ILE A 29 1.02 9.39 7.19
N LEU A 30 1.57 9.81 6.05
CA LEU A 30 1.98 8.91 4.99
C LEU A 30 3.10 7.95 5.41
N ILE A 31 4.04 8.38 6.27
CA ILE A 31 5.13 7.54 6.74
C ILE A 31 4.62 6.29 7.47
N PHE A 32 3.69 6.44 8.40
CA PHE A 32 3.23 5.32 9.23
C PHE A 32 1.91 4.70 8.76
N SER A 33 1.24 5.29 7.78
CA SER A 33 0.00 4.73 7.22
C SER A 33 0.22 3.84 5.98
N HIS A 34 1.47 3.54 5.65
CA HIS A 34 1.84 2.69 4.53
C HIS A 34 1.73 1.21 4.92
N PHE A 35 0.53 0.69 4.95
CA PHE A 35 0.30 -0.73 5.22
C PHE A 35 -0.69 -1.38 4.26
N SER A 36 -0.50 -2.69 4.10
CA SER A 36 -1.37 -3.54 3.30
C SER A 36 -2.73 -3.72 3.96
N ASN A 37 -3.77 -3.89 3.16
CA ASN A 37 -5.10 -4.25 3.66
C ASN A 37 -5.04 -5.56 4.46
N PRO A 38 -5.68 -5.64 5.67
CA PRO A 38 -5.71 -6.85 6.47
C PRO A 38 -6.26 -8.07 5.73
N ILE A 39 -7.31 -7.88 4.94
CA ILE A 39 -7.92 -8.96 4.14
C ILE A 39 -6.90 -9.51 3.15
N PHE A 40 -6.13 -8.67 2.46
CA PHE A 40 -5.08 -9.11 1.55
C PHE A 40 -4.04 -9.98 2.26
N VAL A 41 -3.57 -9.56 3.43
CA VAL A 41 -2.54 -10.31 4.18
C VAL A 41 -3.08 -11.63 4.69
N LEU A 42 -4.30 -11.64 5.24
CA LEU A 42 -4.90 -12.87 5.79
C LEU A 42 -5.30 -13.86 4.69
N THR A 43 -6.07 -13.40 3.70
CA THR A 43 -6.67 -14.30 2.70
C THR A 43 -5.71 -14.57 1.54
N THR A 44 -5.17 -13.54 0.91
CA THR A 44 -4.32 -13.74 -0.28
C THR A 44 -2.97 -14.28 0.12
N VAL A 45 -2.29 -13.65 1.09
CA VAL A 45 -0.96 -14.11 1.48
C VAL A 45 -1.04 -15.38 2.32
N GLY A 46 -1.79 -15.37 3.43
CA GLY A 46 -1.83 -16.50 4.35
C GLY A 46 -2.49 -17.73 3.75
N VAL A 47 -3.72 -17.60 3.27
CA VAL A 47 -4.51 -18.75 2.80
C VAL A 47 -4.15 -19.12 1.37
N PHE A 48 -4.16 -18.18 0.43
CA PHE A 48 -4.02 -18.49 -0.99
C PHE A 48 -2.57 -18.83 -1.39
N PHE A 49 -1.57 -18.04 -0.96
CA PHE A 49 -0.18 -18.31 -1.35
C PHE A 49 0.53 -19.31 -0.44
N PHE A 50 0.31 -19.26 0.85
CA PHE A 50 0.99 -20.13 1.80
C PHE A 50 0.21 -21.36 2.22
N ASN A 51 -1.11 -21.40 1.99
CA ASN A 51 -2.04 -22.43 2.48
C ASN A 51 -2.05 -22.61 4.01
N TYR A 52 -1.70 -21.55 4.77
CA TYR A 52 -1.66 -21.54 6.22
C TYR A 52 -2.23 -20.23 6.77
N GLU A 53 -3.38 -20.27 7.42
CA GLU A 53 -4.00 -19.10 8.05
C GLU A 53 -3.08 -18.45 9.10
N SER A 54 -2.36 -19.27 9.88
CA SER A 54 -1.42 -18.80 10.91
C SER A 54 -0.32 -17.91 10.34
N VAL A 55 0.13 -18.19 9.12
CA VAL A 55 1.14 -17.36 8.43
C VAL A 55 0.58 -15.97 8.17
N GLY A 56 -0.66 -15.87 7.66
CA GLY A 56 -1.33 -14.60 7.44
C GLY A 56 -1.47 -13.79 8.73
N ILE A 57 -1.87 -14.44 9.83
CA ILE A 57 -2.02 -13.79 11.15
C ILE A 57 -0.68 -13.26 11.67
N ILE A 58 0.38 -14.06 11.62
CA ILE A 58 1.72 -13.67 12.10
C ILE A 58 2.26 -12.49 11.25
N LEU A 59 2.14 -12.56 9.93
CA LEU A 59 2.56 -11.49 9.02
C LEU A 59 1.78 -10.20 9.25
N LEU A 60 0.47 -10.31 9.47
CA LEU A 60 -0.39 -9.16 9.77
C LEU A 60 0.03 -8.48 11.07
N ILE A 61 0.19 -9.25 12.15
CA ILE A 61 0.62 -8.71 13.46
C ILE A 61 1.99 -8.03 13.31
N ALA A 62 2.96 -8.70 12.69
CA ALA A 62 4.29 -8.14 12.49
C ALA A 62 4.25 -6.83 11.68
N HIS A 63 3.50 -6.80 10.58
CA HIS A 63 3.39 -5.65 9.70
C HIS A 63 2.74 -4.44 10.39
N TYR A 64 1.63 -4.66 11.10
CA TYR A 64 0.93 -3.59 11.81
C TYR A 64 1.72 -3.10 13.03
N LEU A 65 2.30 -4.01 13.81
CA LEU A 65 3.12 -3.66 14.98
C LEU A 65 4.32 -2.80 14.56
N SER A 66 5.00 -3.17 13.45
CA SER A 66 6.12 -2.40 12.90
C SER A 66 5.70 -0.98 12.52
N ASN A 67 4.55 -0.82 11.86
CA ASN A 67 4.03 0.50 11.49
C ASN A 67 3.63 1.33 12.73
N PHE A 68 3.05 0.72 13.76
CA PHE A 68 2.76 1.41 15.02
C PHE A 68 4.04 1.87 15.72
N ILE A 69 5.07 1.02 15.79
CA ILE A 69 6.38 1.39 16.36
C ILE A 69 6.99 2.54 15.57
N LEU A 70 6.95 2.49 14.23
CA LEU A 70 7.44 3.56 13.37
C LEU A 70 6.70 4.88 13.63
N GLY A 71 5.36 4.84 13.71
CA GLY A 71 4.54 6.02 14.03
C GLY A 71 4.88 6.61 15.39
N PHE A 72 5.13 5.77 16.38
CA PHE A 72 5.54 6.22 17.71
C PHE A 72 6.94 6.85 17.72
N LEU A 73 7.92 6.25 17.05
CA LEU A 73 9.29 6.77 16.94
C LEU A 73 9.34 8.10 16.18
N CYS A 74 8.48 8.29 15.19
CA CYS A 74 8.43 9.52 14.40
C CYS A 74 7.60 10.64 15.06
N ARG A 75 6.89 10.38 16.15
CA ARG A 75 5.91 11.29 16.79
C ARG A 75 6.46 12.66 17.19
N GLY A 76 7.75 12.78 17.53
CA GLY A 76 8.34 14.00 18.08
C GLY A 76 8.75 15.07 17.07
N LYS A 77 8.51 14.88 15.77
CA LYS A 77 9.02 15.74 14.69
C LYS A 77 7.98 16.68 14.07
N ILE A 78 6.73 16.67 14.57
CA ILE A 78 5.64 17.44 13.97
C ILE A 78 5.54 18.80 14.66
N LYS A 79 5.64 19.87 13.88
CA LYS A 79 5.18 21.20 14.29
C LYS A 79 3.68 21.28 13.98
N ILE A 80 2.83 21.13 14.99
CA ILE A 80 1.39 21.30 14.85
C ILE A 80 1.13 22.75 14.43
N SER A 81 0.55 22.94 13.24
CA SER A 81 0.15 24.26 12.79
C SER A 81 -1.19 24.64 13.44
N PRO A 82 -1.25 25.74 14.21
CA PRO A 82 -2.50 26.12 14.89
C PRO A 82 -3.58 26.69 13.97
N ASN A 83 -3.41 26.68 12.66
CA ASN A 83 -4.23 27.39 11.69
C ASN A 83 -5.17 26.52 10.85
N SER A 84 -5.58 25.39 11.34
CA SER A 84 -6.67 24.63 10.71
C SER A 84 -8.02 25.30 11.06
N LYS A 85 -8.37 26.39 10.36
CA LYS A 85 -9.72 26.90 10.39
C LYS A 85 -10.61 25.96 9.59
N ASN A 86 -11.38 25.16 10.32
CA ASN A 86 -12.35 24.21 9.80
C ASN A 86 -13.48 24.92 9.05
N ASN A 87 -13.29 25.22 7.80
CA ASN A 87 -14.39 25.48 6.89
C ASN A 87 -14.57 24.23 6.02
N LEU A 88 -15.12 23.17 6.60
CA LEU A 88 -15.67 22.08 5.81
C LEU A 88 -16.83 22.65 4.99
N CYS A 89 -16.58 22.99 3.73
CA CYS A 89 -17.65 23.21 2.76
C CYS A 89 -18.32 21.86 2.51
N ILE A 90 -19.32 21.53 3.30
CA ILE A 90 -20.22 20.41 3.02
C ILE A 90 -21.05 20.86 1.82
N GLU A 91 -20.73 20.36 0.64
CA GLU A 91 -21.58 20.53 -0.52
C GLU A 91 -22.91 19.80 -0.24
N ASP A 92 -24.02 20.50 -0.33
CA ASP A 92 -25.37 19.93 -0.24
C ASP A 92 -25.66 19.08 -1.48
N LYS A 93 -25.06 17.90 -1.54
CA LYS A 93 -25.34 16.89 -2.56
C LYS A 93 -26.47 15.98 -2.10
N SER A 94 -27.38 15.66 -3.00
CA SER A 94 -28.39 14.62 -2.73
C SER A 94 -27.69 13.28 -2.48
N PHE A 95 -28.28 12.41 -1.67
CA PHE A 95 -27.73 11.05 -1.39
C PHE A 95 -27.40 10.28 -2.69
N GLY A 96 -28.28 10.36 -3.70
CA GLY A 96 -28.03 9.72 -5.01
C GLY A 96 -26.80 10.29 -5.72
N GLY A 97 -26.57 11.61 -5.65
CA GLY A 97 -25.39 12.24 -6.23
C GLY A 97 -24.10 11.77 -5.55
N VAL A 98 -24.08 11.74 -4.22
CA VAL A 98 -22.92 11.24 -3.44
C VAL A 98 -22.62 9.78 -3.75
N PHE A 99 -23.65 8.95 -3.87
CA PHE A 99 -23.52 7.53 -4.17
C PHE A 99 -22.93 7.28 -5.57
N ILE A 100 -23.42 7.98 -6.59
CA ILE A 100 -22.90 7.88 -7.97
C ILE A 100 -21.45 8.38 -8.04
N ASP A 101 -21.13 9.50 -7.39
CA ASP A 101 -19.78 10.04 -7.33
C ASP A 101 -18.80 9.05 -6.65
N ALA A 102 -19.26 8.37 -5.59
CA ALA A 102 -18.47 7.34 -4.92
C ALA A 102 -18.16 6.15 -5.83
N ILE A 103 -19.16 5.67 -6.58
CA ILE A 103 -18.98 4.58 -7.56
C ILE A 103 -17.99 4.98 -8.66
N ARG A 104 -18.13 6.15 -9.26
CA ARG A 104 -17.22 6.64 -10.32
C ARG A 104 -15.79 6.69 -9.80
N LYS A 105 -15.58 7.31 -8.64
CA LYS A 105 -14.26 7.40 -8.00
C LYS A 105 -13.67 6.03 -7.67
N ALA A 106 -14.49 5.06 -7.31
CA ALA A 106 -14.04 3.69 -7.08
C ALA A 106 -13.59 3.01 -8.38
N ILE A 107 -14.35 3.16 -9.46
CA ILE A 107 -14.02 2.61 -10.79
C ILE A 107 -12.71 3.22 -11.29
N ASP A 108 -12.56 4.54 -11.27
CA ASP A 108 -11.35 5.23 -11.71
C ASP A 108 -10.12 4.77 -10.92
N THR A 109 -10.27 4.60 -9.60
CA THR A 109 -9.20 4.13 -8.73
C THR A 109 -8.81 2.69 -9.07
N ILE A 110 -9.78 1.78 -9.27
CA ILE A 110 -9.52 0.38 -9.61
C ILE A 110 -8.83 0.27 -10.97
N LEU A 111 -9.30 0.98 -11.99
CA LEU A 111 -8.69 0.98 -13.32
C LEU A 111 -7.25 1.46 -13.29
N LEU A 112 -6.98 2.51 -12.54
CA LEU A 112 -5.61 3.04 -12.36
C LEU A 112 -4.70 2.02 -11.66
N ILE A 113 -5.18 1.40 -10.59
CA ILE A 113 -4.44 0.35 -9.86
C ILE A 113 -4.14 -0.82 -10.80
N CYS A 114 -5.14 -1.31 -11.53
CA CYS A 114 -4.96 -2.40 -12.50
C CYS A 114 -3.90 -2.04 -13.56
N GLY A 115 -3.95 -0.84 -14.12
CA GLY A 115 -2.96 -0.36 -15.10
C GLY A 115 -1.55 -0.33 -14.54
N ILE A 116 -1.37 0.21 -13.32
CA ILE A 116 -0.05 0.25 -12.64
C ILE A 116 0.48 -1.16 -12.37
N VAL A 117 -0.35 -2.06 -11.87
CA VAL A 117 0.02 -3.45 -11.60
C VAL A 117 0.46 -4.14 -12.89
N VAL A 118 -0.33 -4.04 -13.97
CA VAL A 118 -0.01 -4.65 -15.26
C VAL A 118 1.33 -4.13 -15.81
N ILE A 119 1.58 -2.83 -15.76
CA ILE A 119 2.86 -2.25 -16.20
C ILE A 119 4.03 -2.83 -15.38
N ASN A 120 3.91 -2.89 -14.05
CA ASN A 120 4.97 -3.42 -13.20
C ASN A 120 5.18 -4.94 -13.40
N LEU A 121 4.12 -5.70 -13.68
CA LEU A 121 4.20 -7.11 -14.08
C LEU A 121 5.02 -7.27 -15.38
N LEU A 122 4.72 -6.47 -16.40
CA LEU A 122 5.43 -6.49 -17.68
C LEU A 122 6.91 -6.10 -17.50
N LEU A 123 7.18 -5.02 -16.79
CA LEU A 123 8.55 -4.56 -16.51
C LEU A 123 9.35 -5.63 -15.76
N SER A 124 8.76 -6.21 -14.71
CA SER A 124 9.36 -7.31 -13.95
C SER A 124 9.70 -8.51 -14.85
N SER A 125 8.79 -8.88 -15.74
CA SER A 125 8.96 -9.98 -16.69
C SER A 125 10.09 -9.70 -17.69
N ILE A 126 10.11 -8.49 -18.26
CA ILE A 126 11.17 -8.06 -19.18
C ILE A 126 12.54 -8.13 -18.50
N VAL A 127 12.66 -7.54 -17.30
CA VAL A 127 13.93 -7.51 -16.55
C VAL A 127 14.38 -8.93 -16.21
N THR A 128 13.50 -9.78 -15.68
CA THR A 128 13.86 -11.13 -15.28
C THR A 128 14.27 -12.02 -16.47
N ASN A 129 13.64 -11.84 -17.63
CA ASN A 129 13.96 -12.61 -18.82
C ASN A 129 15.23 -12.11 -19.54
N THR A 130 15.48 -10.78 -19.51
CA THR A 130 16.65 -10.20 -20.18
C THR A 130 17.96 -10.53 -19.46
N PHE A 131 17.94 -10.48 -18.12
CA PHE A 131 19.17 -10.66 -17.33
C PHE A 131 19.42 -12.10 -16.86
N ASN A 132 18.57 -13.07 -17.24
CA ASN A 132 18.72 -14.48 -16.89
C ASN A 132 19.08 -14.71 -15.41
N PHE A 133 18.36 -14.06 -14.49
CA PHE A 133 18.59 -14.20 -13.07
C PHE A 133 18.39 -15.64 -12.60
N ASN A 134 19.16 -16.05 -11.61
CA ASN A 134 18.86 -17.28 -10.88
C ASN A 134 17.49 -17.15 -10.17
N VAL A 135 16.93 -18.29 -9.75
CA VAL A 135 15.59 -18.36 -9.15
C VAL A 135 15.41 -17.38 -8.00
N TYR A 136 16.40 -17.26 -7.11
CA TYR A 136 16.33 -16.39 -5.94
C TYR A 136 16.32 -14.89 -6.31
N ASN A 137 17.23 -14.50 -7.21
CA ASN A 137 17.29 -13.10 -7.67
C ASN A 137 16.04 -12.73 -8.48
N SER A 138 15.51 -13.65 -9.27
CA SER A 138 14.25 -13.46 -9.99
C SER A 138 13.09 -13.15 -9.04
N VAL A 139 12.99 -13.87 -7.92
CA VAL A 139 11.96 -13.61 -6.90
C VAL A 139 12.13 -12.24 -6.27
N LEU A 140 13.36 -11.86 -5.92
CA LEU A 140 13.61 -10.53 -5.35
C LEU A 140 13.23 -9.42 -6.33
N VAL A 141 13.61 -9.53 -7.59
CA VAL A 141 13.23 -8.58 -8.64
C VAL A 141 11.71 -8.51 -8.77
N LYS A 142 11.02 -9.66 -8.86
CA LYS A 142 9.56 -9.69 -8.93
C LYS A 142 8.91 -8.96 -7.75
N GLY A 143 9.36 -9.22 -6.52
CA GLY A 143 8.82 -8.57 -5.32
C GLY A 143 9.13 -7.08 -5.23
N LEU A 144 10.25 -6.62 -5.82
CA LEU A 144 10.58 -5.20 -5.91
C LEU A 144 9.65 -4.47 -6.88
N PHE A 145 9.27 -5.08 -8.00
CA PHE A 145 8.35 -4.46 -8.95
C PHE A 145 6.90 -4.55 -8.46
N GLU A 146 6.45 -5.75 -8.08
CA GLU A 146 5.08 -5.98 -7.71
C GLU A 146 4.99 -7.02 -6.58
N ILE A 147 4.34 -6.63 -5.48
CA ILE A 147 4.30 -7.38 -4.23
C ILE A 147 3.64 -8.76 -4.41
N THR A 148 2.55 -8.86 -5.17
CA THR A 148 1.77 -10.09 -5.28
C THR A 148 2.54 -11.19 -6.00
N ILE A 149 3.22 -10.86 -7.12
CA ILE A 149 4.04 -11.82 -7.83
C ILE A 149 5.32 -12.19 -7.08
N GLY A 150 5.86 -11.27 -6.28
CA GLY A 150 7.00 -11.56 -5.41
C GLY A 150 6.62 -12.56 -4.33
N ILE A 151 5.47 -12.37 -3.68
CA ILE A 151 4.97 -13.28 -2.63
C ILE A 151 4.55 -14.62 -3.24
N ASP A 152 3.86 -14.63 -4.37
CA ASP A 152 3.54 -15.88 -5.08
C ASP A 152 4.81 -16.65 -5.43
N ALA A 153 5.81 -15.99 -5.99
CA ALA A 153 7.07 -16.63 -6.38
C ALA A 153 7.83 -17.18 -5.17
N ILE A 154 7.95 -16.45 -4.05
CA ILE A 154 8.65 -16.92 -2.85
C ILE A 154 7.90 -18.08 -2.19
N SER A 155 6.57 -18.13 -2.26
CA SER A 155 5.77 -19.22 -1.69
C SER A 155 6.11 -20.58 -2.33
N LYS A 156 6.52 -20.58 -3.61
CA LYS A 156 6.77 -21.78 -4.43
C LYS A 156 8.21 -22.28 -4.39
N ILE A 157 9.18 -21.49 -3.88
CA ILE A 157 10.58 -21.92 -3.81
C ILE A 157 10.78 -22.92 -2.68
N ASP A 158 11.73 -23.81 -2.84
CA ASP A 158 12.15 -24.75 -1.79
C ASP A 158 13.04 -24.06 -0.75
N LEU A 159 12.39 -23.38 0.20
CA LEU A 159 12.98 -22.73 1.36
C LEU A 159 12.15 -23.04 2.62
N SER A 160 12.79 -22.95 3.78
CA SER A 160 12.04 -23.14 5.03
C SER A 160 10.96 -22.03 5.15
N LEU A 161 9.83 -22.40 5.76
CA LEU A 161 8.69 -21.48 5.94
C LEU A 161 9.12 -20.18 6.64
N ARG A 162 10.04 -20.26 7.59
CA ARG A 162 10.56 -19.07 8.29
C ARG A 162 11.22 -18.07 7.33
N PHE A 163 12.08 -18.54 6.44
CA PHE A 163 12.75 -17.68 5.45
C PHE A 163 11.75 -17.09 4.46
N LYS A 164 10.77 -17.86 4.00
CA LYS A 164 9.70 -17.37 3.15
C LYS A 164 8.94 -16.24 3.82
N MET A 165 8.57 -16.40 5.10
CA MET A 165 7.86 -15.37 5.87
C MET A 165 8.68 -14.09 6.06
N ILE A 166 10.00 -14.21 6.31
CA ILE A 166 10.90 -13.06 6.45
C ILE A 166 10.93 -12.25 5.13
N ILE A 167 11.15 -12.91 4.00
CA ILE A 167 11.18 -12.24 2.69
C ILE A 167 9.80 -11.64 2.37
N THR A 168 8.73 -12.35 2.67
CA THR A 168 7.36 -11.83 2.51
C THR A 168 7.12 -10.58 3.37
N SER A 169 7.62 -10.56 4.62
CA SER A 169 7.54 -9.36 5.48
C SER A 169 8.29 -8.18 4.87
N CYS A 170 9.45 -8.41 4.25
CA CYS A 170 10.19 -7.36 3.54
C CYS A 170 9.40 -6.83 2.33
N PHE A 171 8.77 -7.72 1.55
CA PHE A 171 7.92 -7.32 0.43
C PHE A 171 6.69 -6.53 0.90
N LEU A 172 6.04 -6.97 1.99
CA LEU A 172 4.90 -6.26 2.58
C LEU A 172 5.30 -4.88 3.10
N ALA A 173 6.48 -4.76 3.72
CA ALA A 173 6.98 -3.50 4.25
C ALA A 173 7.36 -2.51 3.13
N PHE A 174 7.98 -3.00 2.06
CA PHE A 174 8.36 -2.17 0.91
C PHE A 174 7.16 -1.86 0.00
N GLY A 175 6.24 -2.80 -0.20
CA GLY A 175 5.06 -2.66 -1.04
C GLY A 175 5.31 -2.83 -2.55
N GLY A 176 6.57 -2.88 -3.00
CA GLY A 176 6.94 -2.89 -4.41
C GLY A 176 6.77 -1.53 -5.11
N LEU A 177 7.40 -1.35 -6.26
CA LEU A 177 7.29 -0.13 -7.06
C LEU A 177 5.85 0.15 -7.48
N SER A 178 5.04 -0.88 -7.70
CA SER A 178 3.63 -0.74 -8.07
C SER A 178 2.83 0.01 -7.00
N VAL A 179 3.05 -0.29 -5.72
CA VAL A 179 2.38 0.40 -4.61
C VAL A 179 2.87 1.85 -4.48
N HIS A 180 4.18 2.08 -4.63
CA HIS A 180 4.71 3.45 -4.64
C HIS A 180 4.10 4.29 -5.76
N MET A 181 3.95 3.72 -6.97
CA MET A 181 3.28 4.41 -8.08
C MET A 181 1.80 4.65 -7.81
N GLN A 182 1.09 3.70 -7.16
CA GLN A 182 -0.30 3.86 -6.75
C GLN A 182 -0.45 5.00 -5.73
N VAL A 183 0.39 5.05 -4.71
CA VAL A 183 0.41 6.13 -3.70
C VAL A 183 0.73 7.46 -4.38
N TYR A 184 1.77 7.51 -5.21
CA TYR A 184 2.17 8.70 -5.95
C TYR A 184 1.03 9.24 -6.83
N SER A 185 0.31 8.37 -7.53
CA SER A 185 -0.82 8.77 -8.38
C SER A 185 -1.94 9.48 -7.61
N GLN A 186 -2.08 9.19 -6.31
CA GLN A 186 -3.08 9.86 -5.46
C GLN A 186 -2.60 11.23 -4.96
N ILE A 187 -1.29 11.51 -4.99
CA ILE A 187 -0.68 12.71 -4.40
C ILE A 187 -0.35 13.77 -5.47
N VAL A 188 0.08 13.34 -6.67
CA VAL A 188 0.70 14.19 -7.72
C VAL A 188 -0.20 15.31 -8.25
N ASN A 189 -1.52 15.18 -8.18
CA ASN A 189 -2.43 16.24 -8.65
C ASN A 189 -2.75 17.29 -7.57
N THR A 190 -1.89 17.49 -6.58
CA THR A 190 -1.99 18.62 -5.66
C THR A 190 -1.65 19.91 -6.41
N LYS A 191 -2.61 20.82 -6.50
CA LYS A 191 -2.39 22.18 -6.96
C LYS A 191 -1.62 22.97 -5.93
#